data_512c174c25fcff1e20326b8a8e0d5f57
#
_entry.id   512c174c25fcff1e20326b8a8e0d5f57
#
_cell.length_a   1.000
_cell.length_b   1.000
_cell.length_c   1.000
_cell.angle_alpha   90.00
_cell.angle_beta   90.00
_cell.angle_gamma   90.00
#
_symmetry.space_group_name_H-M   'P 1'
#
loop_
_entity.id
_entity.type
_entity.pdbx_description
1 polymer ?
#
loop_
_entity_poly.entity_id
_entity_poly.type
_entity_poly.pdbx_seq_one_letter_code
_entity_poly.pdbx_strand_id
1 'polypeptide(L)'
;MITKKRKLVNAKVDSDKAYSLKEAASLVKEVNTTKFDSSVDLHIKLGVDPKKADQAVRGTVSLPHGTGKTKKVLVLCTPDKEEAAKAAGADYVGLDEFISKIEGGWTDVDVIIATPSVMPKIGRLGKVLGPRNLMPNPKTGTVTNDVVAAINDVKGGKIAFKVDKVGIIHASIGRVSFGPEKIEQNSLELINAILKLKPSSSKGTYLKGLSMASTMSPGITIDTKSVS
;
A
#
# COMPACT_ATOMS: atom_id res chain seq x y z
N MET A 1 -11.41 -28.78 -8.75
CA MET A 1 -10.66 -29.76 -7.93
C MET A 1 -9.70 -29.01 -7.01
N ILE A 2 -9.72 -29.24 -5.70
CA ILE A 2 -8.81 -28.58 -4.74
C ILE A 2 -7.46 -29.31 -4.77
N THR A 3 -6.36 -28.61 -4.94
CA THR A 3 -4.99 -29.19 -4.97
C THR A 3 -4.61 -29.79 -3.62
N LYS A 4 -3.68 -30.78 -3.60
CA LYS A 4 -3.19 -31.40 -2.36
C LYS A 4 -2.65 -30.34 -1.37
N LYS A 5 -1.88 -29.35 -1.87
CA LYS A 5 -1.35 -28.25 -1.04
C LYS A 5 -2.47 -27.42 -0.41
N ARG A 6 -3.52 -27.10 -1.16
CA ARG A 6 -4.65 -26.31 -0.63
C ARG A 6 -5.44 -27.08 0.44
N LYS A 7 -5.57 -28.40 0.30
CA LYS A 7 -6.21 -29.24 1.35
C LYS A 7 -5.43 -29.19 2.67
N LEU A 8 -4.11 -29.30 2.62
CA LEU A 8 -3.24 -29.24 3.81
C LEU A 8 -3.35 -27.88 4.51
N VAL A 9 -3.42 -26.81 3.74
CA VAL A 9 -3.50 -25.45 4.29
C VAL A 9 -4.89 -25.19 4.86
N ASN A 10 -5.96 -25.61 4.18
CA ASN A 10 -7.32 -25.45 4.69
C ASN A 10 -7.57 -26.26 6.00
N ALA A 11 -6.81 -27.33 6.22
CA ALA A 11 -6.90 -28.07 7.50
C ALA A 11 -6.26 -27.29 8.68
N LYS A 12 -5.40 -26.29 8.41
CA LYS A 12 -4.75 -25.45 9.43
C LYS A 12 -5.53 -24.20 9.78
N VAL A 13 -6.39 -23.72 8.87
CA VAL A 13 -7.18 -22.49 9.04
C VAL A 13 -8.64 -22.85 9.13
N ASP A 14 -9.24 -22.54 10.25
CA ASP A 14 -10.69 -22.61 10.42
C ASP A 14 -11.28 -21.31 9.86
N SER A 15 -12.11 -21.42 8.82
CA SER A 15 -12.74 -20.27 8.15
C SER A 15 -13.80 -19.57 9.01
N ASP A 16 -14.36 -20.30 9.99
CA ASP A 16 -15.46 -19.80 10.83
C ASP A 16 -14.94 -19.14 12.13
N LYS A 17 -13.64 -19.34 12.41
CA LYS A 17 -13.00 -18.76 13.59
C LYS A 17 -12.41 -17.37 13.26
N ALA A 18 -12.69 -16.39 14.13
CA ALA A 18 -11.98 -15.13 14.14
C ALA A 18 -10.74 -15.24 15.06
N TYR A 19 -9.57 -14.95 14.52
CA TYR A 19 -8.29 -15.02 15.21
C TYR A 19 -7.88 -13.66 15.75
N SER A 20 -7.08 -13.63 16.81
CA SER A 20 -6.41 -12.40 17.22
C SER A 20 -5.37 -11.98 16.17
N LEU A 21 -5.01 -10.69 16.13
CA LEU A 21 -4.02 -10.18 15.17
C LEU A 21 -2.67 -10.89 15.28
N LYS A 22 -2.25 -11.18 16.51
CA LYS A 22 -1.00 -11.90 16.80
C LYS A 22 -1.02 -13.35 16.30
N GLU A 23 -2.13 -14.06 16.55
CA GLU A 23 -2.32 -15.42 16.04
C GLU A 23 -2.36 -15.43 14.51
N ALA A 24 -3.07 -14.48 13.89
CA ALA A 24 -3.14 -14.36 12.44
C ALA A 24 -1.77 -14.10 11.80
N ALA A 25 -0.93 -13.24 12.40
CA ALA A 25 0.44 -12.97 11.95
C ALA A 25 1.34 -14.21 12.02
N SER A 26 1.17 -15.05 13.01
CA SER A 26 1.89 -16.33 13.12
C SER A 26 1.37 -17.35 12.09
N LEU A 27 0.05 -17.47 12.00
CA LEU A 27 -0.62 -18.46 11.15
C LEU A 27 -0.40 -18.19 9.66
N VAL A 28 -0.36 -16.92 9.23
CA VAL A 28 -0.10 -16.57 7.82
C VAL A 28 1.25 -17.09 7.33
N LYS A 29 2.22 -17.20 8.22
CA LYS A 29 3.54 -17.75 7.95
C LYS A 29 3.52 -19.27 7.78
N GLU A 30 2.77 -19.96 8.65
CA GLU A 30 2.63 -21.42 8.62
C GLU A 30 1.83 -21.95 7.44
N VAL A 31 0.87 -21.16 6.94
CA VAL A 31 0.02 -21.52 5.81
C VAL A 31 0.60 -21.12 4.45
N ASN A 32 1.76 -20.51 4.44
CA ASN A 32 2.43 -20.16 3.20
C ASN A 32 2.87 -21.42 2.45
N THR A 33 2.49 -21.55 1.20
CA THR A 33 2.81 -22.70 0.32
C THR A 33 3.76 -22.36 -0.81
N THR A 34 4.15 -21.09 -0.91
CA THR A 34 5.01 -20.61 -2.00
C THR A 34 6.49 -20.90 -1.69
N LYS A 35 7.29 -21.06 -2.75
CA LYS A 35 8.74 -21.22 -2.64
C LYS A 35 9.49 -19.89 -2.66
N PHE A 36 8.80 -18.81 -2.99
CA PHE A 36 9.33 -17.44 -3.01
C PHE A 36 8.85 -16.67 -1.78
N ASP A 37 9.53 -15.60 -1.44
CA ASP A 37 9.14 -14.71 -0.35
C ASP A 37 7.86 -13.94 -0.74
N SER A 38 6.71 -14.46 -0.30
CA SER A 38 5.41 -13.93 -0.66
C SER A 38 5.04 -12.68 0.14
N SER A 39 4.27 -11.79 -0.47
CA SER A 39 3.70 -10.64 0.22
C SER A 39 2.64 -11.09 1.23
N VAL A 40 2.57 -10.38 2.34
CA VAL A 40 1.48 -10.47 3.31
C VAL A 40 0.59 -9.25 3.12
N ASP A 41 -0.68 -9.49 2.82
CA ASP A 41 -1.64 -8.45 2.51
C ASP A 41 -2.73 -8.43 3.58
N LEU A 42 -3.13 -7.22 3.99
CA LEU A 42 -4.23 -6.97 4.90
C LEU A 42 -5.41 -6.40 4.12
N HIS A 43 -6.59 -6.98 4.34
CA HIS A 43 -7.83 -6.57 3.70
C HIS A 43 -8.79 -6.08 4.77
N ILE A 44 -9.23 -4.83 4.66
CA ILE A 44 -10.03 -4.14 5.66
C ILE A 44 -11.35 -3.72 5.03
N LYS A 45 -12.44 -4.36 5.43
CA LYS A 45 -13.78 -3.99 5.01
C LYS A 45 -14.33 -2.88 5.88
N LEU A 46 -14.63 -1.74 5.26
CA LEU A 46 -15.15 -0.56 5.94
C LEU A 46 -16.67 -0.42 5.77
N GLY A 47 -17.29 0.26 6.71
CA GLY A 47 -18.70 0.64 6.69
C GLY A 47 -18.92 1.98 5.98
N VAL A 48 -18.34 2.15 4.79
CA VAL A 48 -18.46 3.36 3.97
C VAL A 48 -19.12 3.08 2.63
N ASP A 49 -19.73 4.10 2.03
CA ASP A 49 -20.24 4.05 0.67
C ASP A 49 -19.23 4.71 -0.30
N PRO A 50 -18.46 3.91 -1.06
CA PRO A 50 -17.39 4.44 -1.91
C PRO A 50 -17.92 5.25 -3.11
N LYS A 51 -19.23 5.24 -3.38
CA LYS A 51 -19.86 6.06 -4.41
C LYS A 51 -19.94 7.52 -4.00
N LYS A 52 -19.94 7.79 -2.69
CA LYS A 52 -19.99 9.15 -2.15
C LYS A 52 -18.57 9.70 -2.02
N ALA A 53 -18.32 10.86 -2.59
CA ALA A 53 -16.99 11.49 -2.61
C ALA A 53 -16.46 11.82 -1.20
N ASP A 54 -17.35 12.13 -0.26
CA ASP A 54 -17.05 12.41 1.15
C ASP A 54 -16.70 11.17 1.97
N GLN A 55 -17.10 9.97 1.49
CA GLN A 55 -16.80 8.69 2.12
C GLN A 55 -15.66 7.91 1.43
N ALA A 56 -15.03 8.49 0.43
CA ALA A 56 -13.90 7.90 -0.27
C ALA A 56 -12.63 7.98 0.58
N VAL A 57 -12.40 6.98 1.44
CA VAL A 57 -11.22 6.90 2.30
C VAL A 57 -9.97 6.62 1.47
N ARG A 58 -9.00 7.52 1.58
CA ARG A 58 -7.68 7.38 0.96
C ARG A 58 -6.64 8.09 1.82
N GLY A 59 -5.46 7.53 1.90
CA GLY A 59 -4.39 8.10 2.70
C GLY A 59 -3.07 7.41 2.47
N THR A 60 -2.12 7.76 3.31
CA THR A 60 -0.80 7.12 3.38
C THR A 60 -0.47 6.76 4.81
N VAL A 61 0.34 5.76 4.97
CA VAL A 61 0.90 5.34 6.25
C VAL A 61 2.36 4.95 6.06
N SER A 62 3.20 5.32 6.99
CA SER A 62 4.59 4.86 7.05
C SER A 62 4.65 3.63 7.95
N LEU A 63 5.03 2.50 7.36
CA LEU A 63 5.15 1.25 8.10
C LEU A 63 6.49 1.22 8.84
N PRO A 64 6.52 0.94 10.16
CA PRO A 64 7.75 0.98 10.97
C PRO A 64 8.81 -0.01 10.47
N HIS A 65 8.40 -1.13 9.88
CA HIS A 65 9.33 -2.14 9.34
C HIS A 65 9.38 -2.16 7.81
N GLY A 66 8.78 -1.15 7.14
CA GLY A 66 8.68 -1.10 5.69
C GLY A 66 7.84 -2.24 5.10
N THR A 67 7.88 -2.37 3.79
CA THR A 67 7.15 -3.42 3.03
C THR A 67 8.04 -4.58 2.60
N GLY A 68 9.36 -4.51 2.82
CA GLY A 68 10.32 -5.50 2.32
C GLY A 68 10.52 -5.49 0.80
N LYS A 69 10.07 -4.43 0.11
CA LYS A 69 10.34 -4.21 -1.31
C LYS A 69 11.19 -2.97 -1.49
N THR A 70 12.24 -3.07 -2.28
CA THR A 70 12.98 -1.91 -2.78
C THR A 70 12.15 -1.27 -3.89
N LYS A 71 11.73 -0.02 -3.72
CA LYS A 71 10.94 0.71 -4.70
C LYS A 71 11.84 1.54 -5.60
N LYS A 72 11.62 1.47 -6.91
CA LYS A 72 12.25 2.36 -7.89
C LYS A 72 11.52 3.70 -7.88
N VAL A 73 12.22 4.76 -7.55
CA VAL A 73 11.67 6.12 -7.41
C VAL A 73 12.14 6.99 -8.56
N LEU A 74 11.18 7.52 -9.33
CA LEU A 74 11.42 8.58 -10.32
C LEU A 74 11.04 9.93 -9.71
N VAL A 75 11.94 10.89 -9.84
CA VAL A 75 11.68 12.27 -9.40
C VAL A 75 11.61 13.19 -10.60
N LEU A 76 10.46 13.84 -10.77
CA LEU A 76 10.23 14.86 -11.79
C LEU A 76 10.32 16.24 -11.14
N CYS A 77 11.44 16.91 -11.32
CA CYS A 77 11.70 18.21 -10.70
C CYS A 77 12.38 19.18 -11.65
N THR A 78 12.50 20.42 -11.23
CA THR A 78 13.32 21.43 -11.92
C THR A 78 14.81 21.15 -11.70
N PRO A 79 15.70 21.61 -12.60
CA PRO A 79 17.17 21.35 -12.51
C PRO A 79 17.77 21.70 -11.15
N ASP A 80 17.26 22.74 -10.50
CA ASP A 80 17.74 23.21 -9.16
C ASP A 80 17.64 22.15 -8.06
N LYS A 81 16.75 21.17 -8.22
CA LYS A 81 16.48 20.11 -7.22
C LYS A 81 17.02 18.74 -7.63
N GLU A 82 17.59 18.63 -8.80
CA GLU A 82 18.08 17.34 -9.32
C GLU A 82 19.24 16.77 -8.48
N GLU A 83 20.20 17.62 -8.10
CA GLU A 83 21.34 17.19 -7.28
C GLU A 83 20.87 16.69 -5.90
N ALA A 84 19.96 17.43 -5.26
CA ALA A 84 19.40 17.04 -3.99
C ALA A 84 18.61 15.71 -4.07
N ALA A 85 17.86 15.49 -5.16
CA ALA A 85 17.13 14.26 -5.40
C ALA A 85 18.07 13.06 -5.63
N LYS A 86 19.16 13.25 -6.38
CA LYS A 86 20.19 12.22 -6.58
C LYS A 86 20.92 11.88 -5.28
N ALA A 87 21.28 12.90 -4.49
CA ALA A 87 21.90 12.71 -3.18
C ALA A 87 21.00 11.96 -2.18
N ALA A 88 19.67 12.19 -2.24
CA ALA A 88 18.69 11.47 -1.45
C ALA A 88 18.45 10.02 -1.93
N GLY A 89 19.10 9.61 -3.03
CA GLY A 89 19.05 8.24 -3.53
C GLY A 89 17.90 7.94 -4.48
N ALA A 90 17.34 8.91 -5.19
CA ALA A 90 16.38 8.63 -6.25
C ALA A 90 17.03 7.80 -7.37
N ASP A 91 16.29 6.82 -7.91
CA ASP A 91 16.82 5.93 -8.97
C ASP A 91 16.85 6.65 -10.32
N TYR A 92 15.86 7.50 -10.55
CA TYR A 92 15.75 8.32 -11.76
C TYR A 92 15.40 9.75 -11.39
N VAL A 93 16.08 10.72 -12.00
CA VAL A 93 15.84 12.16 -11.76
C VAL A 93 15.93 12.90 -13.09
N GLY A 94 14.96 13.76 -13.36
CA GLY A 94 14.92 14.60 -14.57
C GLY A 94 13.51 15.08 -14.88
N LEU A 95 13.30 15.73 -16.02
CA LEU A 95 11.99 16.26 -16.39
C LEU A 95 11.58 15.86 -17.81
N ASP A 96 12.02 16.61 -18.81
CA ASP A 96 11.49 16.50 -20.19
C ASP A 96 11.90 15.17 -20.85
N GLU A 97 13.06 14.63 -20.50
CA GLU A 97 13.53 13.33 -20.97
C GLU A 97 12.61 12.19 -20.51
N PHE A 98 12.24 12.19 -19.21
CA PHE A 98 11.36 11.15 -18.66
C PHE A 98 9.91 11.35 -19.08
N ILE A 99 9.46 12.58 -19.31
CA ILE A 99 8.14 12.86 -19.89
C ILE A 99 8.04 12.17 -21.26
N SER A 100 9.02 12.37 -22.14
CA SER A 100 9.05 11.74 -23.46
C SER A 100 9.13 10.21 -23.38
N LYS A 101 9.92 9.66 -22.46
CA LYS A 101 9.99 8.20 -22.24
C LYS A 101 8.64 7.62 -21.77
N ILE A 102 7.95 8.31 -20.87
CA ILE A 102 6.63 7.87 -20.35
C ILE A 102 5.56 7.99 -21.46
N GLU A 103 5.59 9.04 -22.28
CA GLU A 103 4.72 9.15 -23.45
C GLU A 103 4.93 7.98 -24.42
N GLY A 104 6.17 7.52 -24.57
CA GLY A 104 6.54 6.31 -25.32
C GLY A 104 6.14 4.98 -24.64
N GLY A 105 5.51 5.04 -23.46
CA GLY A 105 5.02 3.86 -22.72
C GLY A 105 5.97 3.30 -21.66
N TRP A 106 7.12 3.92 -21.41
CA TRP A 106 8.02 3.48 -20.34
C TRP A 106 7.40 3.74 -18.95
N THR A 107 7.35 2.72 -18.12
CA THR A 107 6.74 2.77 -16.77
C THR A 107 7.44 1.84 -15.79
N ASP A 108 8.75 1.59 -15.96
CA ASP A 108 9.55 0.72 -15.08
C ASP A 108 9.95 1.43 -13.79
N VAL A 109 8.95 2.00 -13.10
CA VAL A 109 9.07 2.67 -11.81
C VAL A 109 7.90 2.31 -10.91
N ASP A 110 8.13 2.31 -9.60
CA ASP A 110 7.10 2.01 -8.62
C ASP A 110 6.41 3.26 -8.06
N VAL A 111 7.16 4.37 -7.96
CA VAL A 111 6.64 5.64 -7.43
C VAL A 111 7.21 6.81 -8.23
N ILE A 112 6.36 7.77 -8.55
CA ILE A 112 6.75 9.04 -9.16
C ILE A 112 6.53 10.16 -8.15
N ILE A 113 7.58 10.90 -7.83
CA ILE A 113 7.53 12.12 -7.02
C ILE A 113 7.66 13.30 -7.96
N ALA A 114 6.86 14.34 -7.74
CA ALA A 114 6.88 15.53 -8.56
C ALA A 114 6.85 16.81 -7.73
N THR A 115 7.49 17.87 -8.21
CA THR A 115 7.30 19.20 -7.64
C THR A 115 6.01 19.83 -8.19
N PRO A 116 5.30 20.66 -7.41
CA PRO A 116 4.07 21.30 -7.87
C PRO A 116 4.23 22.10 -9.16
N SER A 117 5.41 22.71 -9.37
CA SER A 117 5.73 23.51 -10.56
C SER A 117 5.70 22.70 -11.87
N VAL A 118 6.01 21.40 -11.85
CA VAL A 118 6.04 20.56 -13.05
C VAL A 118 4.73 19.80 -13.30
N MET A 119 3.77 19.86 -12.36
CA MET A 119 2.49 19.16 -12.49
C MET A 119 1.68 19.50 -13.76
N PRO A 120 1.67 20.75 -14.26
CA PRO A 120 1.00 21.06 -15.54
C PRO A 120 1.55 20.28 -16.73
N LYS A 121 2.87 20.03 -16.77
CA LYS A 121 3.50 19.20 -17.80
C LYS A 121 3.14 17.72 -17.64
N ILE A 122 3.12 17.21 -16.41
CA ILE A 122 2.81 15.81 -16.09
C ILE A 122 1.33 15.48 -16.33
N GLY A 123 0.45 16.46 -16.26
CA GLY A 123 -1.00 16.28 -16.48
C GLY A 123 -1.34 15.57 -17.79
N ARG A 124 -0.55 15.80 -18.83
CA ARG A 124 -0.69 15.14 -20.15
C ARG A 124 -0.48 13.62 -20.06
N LEU A 125 0.36 13.17 -19.12
CA LEU A 125 0.68 11.75 -18.91
C LEU A 125 -0.41 11.00 -18.12
N GLY A 126 -1.47 11.68 -17.70
CA GLY A 126 -2.56 11.09 -16.90
C GLY A 126 -3.21 9.86 -17.56
N LYS A 127 -3.25 9.80 -18.90
CA LYS A 127 -3.76 8.64 -19.65
C LYS A 127 -2.87 7.39 -19.50
N VAL A 128 -1.57 7.57 -19.34
CA VAL A 128 -0.58 6.48 -19.19
C VAL A 128 -0.39 6.11 -17.72
N LEU A 129 -0.21 7.11 -16.86
CA LEU A 129 0.11 6.93 -15.44
C LEU A 129 -1.12 6.61 -14.58
N GLY A 130 -2.29 7.13 -14.97
CA GLY A 130 -3.55 6.98 -14.20
C GLY A 130 -3.96 5.52 -13.99
N PRO A 131 -4.10 4.70 -15.05
CA PRO A 131 -4.48 3.28 -14.91
C PRO A 131 -3.49 2.45 -14.09
N ARG A 132 -2.22 2.88 -14.04
CA ARG A 132 -1.14 2.20 -13.29
C ARG A 132 -0.97 2.72 -11.85
N ASN A 133 -1.80 3.66 -11.41
CA ASN A 133 -1.69 4.34 -10.10
C ASN A 133 -0.34 5.02 -9.85
N LEU A 134 0.39 5.38 -10.91
CA LEU A 134 1.69 6.07 -10.84
C LEU A 134 1.57 7.59 -10.85
N MET A 135 0.37 8.14 -11.08
CA MET A 135 0.15 9.58 -11.14
C MET A 135 0.43 10.24 -9.79
N PRO A 136 1.36 11.21 -9.72
CA PRO A 136 1.63 11.95 -8.49
C PRO A 136 0.39 12.65 -7.94
N ASN A 137 0.22 12.64 -6.61
CA ASN A 137 -0.94 13.23 -5.97
C ASN A 137 -0.55 13.92 -4.66
N PRO A 138 -1.01 15.16 -4.40
CA PRO A 138 -0.74 15.86 -3.14
C PRO A 138 -1.25 15.11 -1.92
N LYS A 139 -2.40 14.43 -2.03
CA LYS A 139 -2.98 13.66 -0.90
C LYS A 139 -2.15 12.45 -0.48
N THR A 140 -1.30 11.94 -1.37
CA THR A 140 -0.37 10.83 -1.07
C THR A 140 1.04 11.34 -0.75
N GLY A 141 1.25 12.66 -0.69
CA GLY A 141 2.55 13.27 -0.41
C GLY A 141 3.58 13.06 -1.52
N THR A 142 3.15 12.62 -2.72
CA THR A 142 4.04 12.44 -3.87
C THR A 142 4.18 13.71 -4.72
N VAL A 143 3.42 14.77 -4.38
CA VAL A 143 3.59 16.12 -4.92
C VAL A 143 4.02 17.02 -3.78
N THR A 144 5.29 17.39 -3.74
CA THR A 144 5.87 18.19 -2.66
C THR A 144 7.03 19.05 -3.16
N ASN A 145 7.32 20.12 -2.45
CA ASN A 145 8.52 20.93 -2.67
C ASN A 145 9.74 20.32 -2.00
N ASP A 146 9.55 19.56 -0.92
CA ASP A 146 10.61 18.82 -0.22
C ASP A 146 10.73 17.40 -0.81
N VAL A 147 11.57 17.31 -1.82
CA VAL A 147 11.80 16.06 -2.56
C VAL A 147 12.59 15.05 -1.72
N VAL A 148 13.53 15.53 -0.89
CA VAL A 148 14.40 14.68 -0.07
C VAL A 148 13.58 13.92 0.96
N ALA A 149 12.71 14.61 1.71
CA ALA A 149 11.82 13.99 2.68
C ALA A 149 10.89 12.97 2.02
N ALA A 150 10.34 13.30 0.84
CA ALA A 150 9.45 12.39 0.12
C ALA A 150 10.16 11.11 -0.36
N ILE A 151 11.41 11.20 -0.82
CA ILE A 151 12.22 10.04 -1.22
C ILE A 151 12.48 9.14 0.00
N ASN A 152 12.91 9.73 1.09
CA ASN A 152 13.18 9.00 2.33
C ASN A 152 11.92 8.31 2.87
N ASP A 153 10.77 8.97 2.84
CA ASP A 153 9.48 8.42 3.24
C ASP A 153 9.11 7.19 2.37
N VAL A 154 9.22 7.32 1.05
CA VAL A 154 8.88 6.24 0.11
C VAL A 154 9.81 5.04 0.26
N LYS A 155 11.12 5.29 0.45
CA LYS A 155 12.11 4.24 0.71
C LYS A 155 11.99 3.67 2.13
N GLY A 156 11.57 4.49 3.10
CA GLY A 156 11.29 4.09 4.48
C GLY A 156 10.04 3.22 4.64
N GLY A 157 9.30 2.95 3.56
CA GLY A 157 8.15 2.03 3.62
C GLY A 157 6.79 2.72 3.67
N LYS A 158 6.71 3.97 3.25
CA LYS A 158 5.41 4.65 3.08
C LYS A 158 4.59 3.96 2.00
N ILE A 159 3.36 3.58 2.35
CA ILE A 159 2.39 3.00 1.44
C ILE A 159 1.17 3.93 1.30
N ALA A 160 0.60 3.94 0.11
CA ALA A 160 -0.67 4.61 -0.14
C ALA A 160 -1.78 3.56 -0.16
N PHE A 161 -2.92 3.88 0.42
CA PHE A 161 -4.10 3.05 0.39
C PHE A 161 -5.32 3.84 -0.07
N LYS A 162 -6.25 3.12 -0.67
CA LYS A 162 -7.50 3.68 -1.17
C LYS A 162 -8.60 2.62 -1.04
N VAL A 163 -9.79 3.06 -0.64
CA VAL A 163 -10.97 2.20 -0.65
C VAL A 163 -11.36 1.85 -2.09
N ASP A 164 -11.70 0.60 -2.34
CA ASP A 164 -12.20 0.11 -3.61
C ASP A 164 -13.72 0.39 -3.79
N LYS A 165 -14.29 -0.05 -4.91
CA LYS A 165 -15.72 0.15 -5.22
C LYS A 165 -16.68 -0.63 -4.29
N VAL A 166 -16.16 -1.58 -3.51
CA VAL A 166 -16.93 -2.45 -2.60
C VAL A 166 -16.78 -2.03 -1.14
N GLY A 167 -15.96 -1.00 -0.87
CA GLY A 167 -15.70 -0.52 0.49
C GLY A 167 -14.59 -1.27 1.22
N ILE A 168 -13.66 -1.90 0.48
CA ILE A 168 -12.54 -2.65 1.04
C ILE A 168 -11.23 -1.89 0.74
N ILE A 169 -10.32 -1.87 1.70
CA ILE A 169 -8.94 -1.44 1.52
C ILE A 169 -8.06 -2.68 1.44
N HIS A 170 -7.20 -2.72 0.43
CA HIS A 170 -6.20 -3.76 0.23
C HIS A 170 -4.82 -3.12 0.35
N ALA A 171 -4.00 -3.62 1.27
CA ALA A 171 -2.66 -3.07 1.48
C ALA A 171 -1.66 -4.19 1.82
N SER A 172 -0.48 -4.13 1.20
CA SER A 172 0.62 -5.02 1.52
C SER A 172 1.37 -4.48 2.75
N ILE A 173 1.45 -5.28 3.79
CA ILE A 173 2.01 -4.91 5.11
C ILE A 173 3.40 -5.48 5.35
N GLY A 174 3.88 -6.37 4.48
CA GLY A 174 5.20 -6.96 4.59
C GLY A 174 5.39 -8.20 3.74
N ARG A 175 6.35 -9.00 4.13
CA ARG A 175 6.73 -10.27 3.51
C ARG A 175 6.62 -11.41 4.53
N VAL A 176 6.46 -12.65 4.04
CA VAL A 176 6.47 -13.85 4.90
C VAL A 176 7.80 -14.05 5.60
N SER A 177 8.91 -13.55 5.03
CA SER A 177 10.23 -13.52 5.67
C SER A 177 10.27 -12.67 6.94
N PHE A 178 9.34 -11.73 7.13
CA PHE A 178 9.25 -10.93 8.34
C PHE A 178 8.85 -11.80 9.54
N GLY A 179 9.33 -11.42 10.72
CA GLY A 179 8.85 -12.03 11.98
C GLY A 179 7.36 -11.69 12.21
N PRO A 180 6.60 -12.55 12.91
CA PRO A 180 5.20 -12.29 13.23
C PRO A 180 4.98 -10.94 13.93
N GLU A 181 5.90 -10.55 14.82
CA GLU A 181 5.86 -9.26 15.53
C GLU A 181 5.91 -8.05 14.59
N LYS A 182 6.75 -8.12 13.54
CA LYS A 182 6.86 -7.04 12.55
C LYS A 182 5.58 -6.92 11.72
N ILE A 183 4.97 -8.06 11.37
CA ILE A 183 3.70 -8.11 10.64
C ILE A 183 2.58 -7.53 11.51
N GLU A 184 2.54 -7.90 12.80
CA GLU A 184 1.58 -7.38 13.76
C GLU A 184 1.70 -5.86 13.91
N GLN A 185 2.90 -5.33 14.13
CA GLN A 185 3.15 -3.90 14.30
C GLN A 185 2.78 -3.10 13.04
N ASN A 186 3.17 -3.57 11.85
CA ASN A 186 2.79 -2.95 10.59
C ASN A 186 1.27 -2.96 10.38
N SER A 187 0.60 -4.05 10.78
CA SER A 187 -0.87 -4.17 10.69
C SER A 187 -1.57 -3.18 11.61
N LEU A 188 -1.12 -3.07 12.87
CA LEU A 188 -1.66 -2.13 13.85
C LEU A 188 -1.52 -0.69 13.38
N GLU A 189 -0.35 -0.32 12.86
CA GLU A 189 -0.12 1.04 12.36
C GLU A 189 -1.05 1.38 11.19
N LEU A 190 -1.22 0.45 10.24
CA LEU A 190 -2.16 0.62 9.14
C LEU A 190 -3.61 0.76 9.63
N ILE A 191 -4.06 -0.08 10.56
CA ILE A 191 -5.41 -0.03 11.12
C ILE A 191 -5.63 1.29 11.84
N ASN A 192 -4.70 1.72 12.67
CA ASN A 192 -4.75 3.00 13.38
C ASN A 192 -4.83 4.19 12.43
N ALA A 193 -4.04 4.18 11.35
CA ALA A 193 -4.09 5.22 10.33
C ALA A 193 -5.46 5.28 9.65
N ILE A 194 -6.08 4.13 9.37
CA ILE A 194 -7.42 4.06 8.77
C ILE A 194 -8.49 4.53 9.75
N LEU A 195 -8.40 4.16 11.02
CA LEU A 195 -9.34 4.61 12.06
C LEU A 195 -9.32 6.13 12.23
N LYS A 196 -8.14 6.75 12.19
CA LYS A 196 -7.97 8.22 12.24
C LYS A 196 -8.62 8.93 11.04
N LEU A 197 -8.73 8.25 9.89
CA LEU A 197 -9.34 8.80 8.67
C LEU A 197 -10.84 8.52 8.55
N LYS A 198 -11.51 8.10 9.62
CA LYS A 198 -12.95 7.84 9.62
C LYS A 198 -13.72 9.11 9.22
N PRO A 199 -14.51 9.07 8.12
CA PRO A 199 -15.36 10.20 7.73
C PRO A 199 -16.45 10.44 8.77
N SER A 200 -16.75 11.71 9.05
CA SER A 200 -17.87 12.09 9.95
C SER A 200 -19.24 11.66 9.40
N SER A 201 -19.38 11.54 8.09
CA SER A 201 -20.59 11.06 7.41
C SER A 201 -20.81 9.53 7.50
N SER A 202 -19.81 8.77 7.98
CA SER A 202 -19.95 7.32 8.16
C SER A 202 -20.72 7.01 9.43
N LYS A 203 -21.94 6.48 9.27
CA LYS A 203 -22.80 6.04 10.38
C LYS A 203 -22.63 4.55 10.66
N GLY A 204 -22.75 4.15 11.93
CA GLY A 204 -22.67 2.76 12.35
C GLY A 204 -21.24 2.22 12.49
N THR A 205 -21.08 0.90 12.37
CA THR A 205 -19.80 0.20 12.54
C THR A 205 -18.87 0.53 11.37
N TYR A 206 -17.76 1.19 11.66
CA TYR A 206 -16.78 1.59 10.63
C TYR A 206 -15.94 0.41 10.16
N LEU A 207 -15.41 -0.38 11.09
CA LEU A 207 -14.60 -1.57 10.79
C LEU A 207 -15.52 -2.79 10.75
N LYS A 208 -15.93 -3.24 9.55
CA LYS A 208 -16.86 -4.37 9.38
C LYS A 208 -16.18 -5.72 9.35
N GLY A 209 -14.95 -5.77 8.92
CA GLY A 209 -14.19 -7.03 8.83
C GLY A 209 -12.73 -6.80 8.52
N LEU A 210 -11.90 -7.69 9.03
CA LEU A 210 -10.46 -7.75 8.83
C LEU A 210 -10.08 -9.13 8.36
N SER A 211 -9.22 -9.23 7.37
CA SER A 211 -8.62 -10.49 6.96
C SER A 211 -7.18 -10.29 6.51
N MET A 212 -6.34 -11.27 6.82
CA MET A 212 -4.94 -11.30 6.41
C MET A 212 -4.69 -12.51 5.52
N ALA A 213 -3.89 -12.35 4.50
CA ALA A 213 -3.51 -13.45 3.61
C ALA A 213 -2.09 -13.27 3.12
N SER A 214 -1.40 -14.39 2.84
CA SER A 214 -0.19 -14.36 2.01
C SER A 214 -0.54 -14.72 0.57
N THR A 215 0.37 -14.45 -0.37
CA THR A 215 0.18 -14.83 -1.77
C THR A 215 -0.15 -16.31 -1.87
N MET A 216 -1.27 -16.65 -2.51
CA MET A 216 -1.79 -18.03 -2.70
C MET A 216 -2.30 -18.72 -1.43
N SER A 217 -2.31 -18.10 -0.25
CA SER A 217 -2.88 -18.68 0.98
C SER A 217 -4.39 -18.47 1.08
N PRO A 218 -5.12 -19.18 1.96
CA PRO A 218 -6.45 -18.79 2.37
C PRO A 218 -6.42 -17.47 3.15
N GLY A 219 -7.53 -16.75 3.17
CA GLY A 219 -7.72 -15.61 4.05
C GLY A 219 -7.91 -16.07 5.50
N ILE A 220 -7.26 -15.40 6.43
CA ILE A 220 -7.38 -15.60 7.87
C ILE A 220 -8.23 -14.45 8.40
N THR A 221 -9.40 -14.76 8.93
CA THR A 221 -10.32 -13.78 9.50
C THR A 221 -9.80 -13.30 10.85
N ILE A 222 -9.74 -11.98 11.06
CA ILE A 222 -9.26 -11.37 12.30
C ILE A 222 -10.44 -10.75 13.05
N ASP A 223 -10.46 -10.92 14.37
CA ASP A 223 -11.46 -10.28 15.21
C ASP A 223 -11.24 -8.75 15.24
N THR A 224 -12.25 -8.02 14.78
CA THR A 224 -12.23 -6.56 14.76
C THR A 224 -12.21 -5.94 16.15
N LYS A 225 -12.71 -6.67 17.18
CA LYS A 225 -12.71 -6.18 18.57
C LYS A 225 -11.33 -6.21 19.20
N SER A 226 -10.43 -7.07 18.71
CA SER A 226 -9.05 -7.17 19.22
C SER A 226 -8.16 -6.00 18.81
N VAL A 227 -8.64 -5.13 17.89
CA VAL A 227 -7.85 -4.04 17.27
C VAL A 227 -8.56 -2.68 17.30
N SER A 228 -9.75 -2.59 17.94
CA SER A 228 -10.53 -1.35 18.07
C SER A 228 -10.34 -0.70 19.44
#